data_ef53d94987f849ce870ae380ce306bdd
#
_entry.id   ef53d94987f849ce870ae380ce306bdd
#
_cell.length_a   1.000
_cell.length_b   1.000
_cell.length_c   1.000
_cell.angle_alpha   90.00
_cell.angle_beta   90.00
_cell.angle_gamma   90.00
#
_symmetry.space_group_name_H-M   'P 1'
#
loop_
_entity.id
_entity.type
_entity.pdbx_description
1 polymer ?
#
loop_
_entity_poly.entity_id
_entity_poly.type
_entity_poly.pdbx_seq_one_letter_code
_entity_poly.pdbx_strand_id
1 'polypeptide(L)'
;GQALSTRPDLVRQDWLTELTNLQDNLPPFEHKIALKIVEKELGSPANILFDEFPNKPIASASLGQVYKAKISNNYFAVKIQRPNLDFIIRRDIVILKLIANFSAPFLPLNIGIGIGEIIDEFGKALFEEINYEKEAINAQRFAKLFKHNPQVIIPNVEKSFSSKKVITTSWIEGVKL
;
A
#
# COMPACT_ATOMS: atom_id res chain seq x y z
N GLY A 1 -5.48 0.05 -12.35
CA GLY A 1 -5.07 -1.34 -12.65
C GLY A 1 -5.76 -2.34 -11.76
N GLN A 2 -5.59 -2.25 -10.44
CA GLN A 2 -6.03 -3.28 -9.48
C GLN A 2 -7.54 -3.59 -9.57
N ALA A 3 -8.41 -2.58 -9.63
CA ALA A 3 -9.85 -2.79 -9.75
C ALA A 3 -10.28 -3.40 -11.09
N LEU A 4 -9.52 -3.18 -12.16
CA LEU A 4 -9.82 -3.74 -13.48
C LEU A 4 -9.25 -5.15 -13.66
N SER A 5 -8.13 -5.48 -13.00
CA SER A 5 -7.52 -6.81 -13.09
C SER A 5 -8.34 -7.91 -12.38
N THR A 6 -9.27 -7.53 -11.50
CA THR A 6 -10.20 -8.44 -10.84
C THR A 6 -11.57 -8.54 -11.55
N ARG A 7 -11.73 -7.89 -12.70
CA ARG A 7 -13.00 -7.83 -13.44
C ARG A 7 -12.86 -8.38 -14.87
N PRO A 8 -12.83 -9.71 -15.03
CA PRO A 8 -12.75 -10.36 -16.34
C PRO A 8 -13.98 -10.11 -17.22
N ASP A 9 -15.07 -9.62 -16.63
CA ASP A 9 -16.29 -9.19 -17.31
C ASP A 9 -16.17 -7.84 -18.02
N LEU A 10 -15.21 -6.99 -17.59
CA LEU A 10 -15.03 -5.64 -18.14
C LEU A 10 -13.81 -5.51 -19.04
N VAL A 11 -12.84 -6.41 -18.92
CA VAL A 11 -11.54 -6.27 -19.57
C VAL A 11 -11.17 -7.55 -20.30
N ARG A 12 -10.61 -7.43 -21.51
CA ARG A 12 -10.14 -8.59 -22.29
C ARG A 12 -9.00 -9.32 -21.56
N GLN A 13 -8.91 -10.65 -21.83
CA GLN A 13 -7.98 -11.55 -21.13
C GLN A 13 -6.50 -11.14 -21.27
N ASP A 14 -6.11 -10.66 -22.45
CA ASP A 14 -4.76 -10.16 -22.72
C ASP A 14 -4.40 -8.94 -21.84
N TRP A 15 -5.34 -8.01 -21.68
CA TRP A 15 -5.19 -6.85 -20.80
C TRP A 15 -5.21 -7.21 -19.32
N LEU A 16 -5.98 -8.23 -18.93
CA LEU A 16 -6.01 -8.71 -17.55
C LEU A 16 -4.64 -9.20 -17.11
N THR A 17 -3.93 -9.94 -17.96
CA THR A 17 -2.58 -10.44 -17.69
C THR A 17 -1.60 -9.29 -17.45
N GLU A 18 -1.61 -8.27 -18.33
CA GLU A 18 -0.75 -7.10 -18.18
C GLU A 18 -1.10 -6.27 -16.94
N LEU A 19 -2.39 -6.09 -16.65
CA LEU A 19 -2.83 -5.37 -15.45
C LEU A 19 -2.48 -6.11 -14.16
N THR A 20 -2.48 -7.44 -14.17
CA THR A 20 -2.05 -8.27 -13.03
C THR A 20 -0.55 -8.12 -12.79
N ASN A 21 0.27 -8.12 -13.84
CA ASN A 21 1.71 -7.90 -13.74
C ASN A 21 2.06 -6.54 -13.12
N LEU A 22 1.21 -5.53 -13.31
CA LEU A 22 1.38 -4.20 -12.72
C LEU A 22 1.03 -4.12 -11.22
N GLN A 23 0.43 -5.17 -10.64
CA GLN A 23 0.04 -5.15 -9.22
C GLN A 23 1.21 -5.46 -8.28
N ASP A 24 1.97 -6.52 -8.57
CA ASP A 24 2.86 -7.15 -7.59
C ASP A 24 4.35 -7.11 -7.97
N ASN A 25 4.73 -6.59 -9.15
CA ASN A 25 6.08 -6.71 -9.69
C ASN A 25 6.72 -5.38 -10.11
N LEU A 26 6.43 -4.32 -9.38
CA LEU A 26 7.12 -3.06 -9.62
C LEU A 26 8.57 -3.15 -9.09
N PRO A 27 9.54 -2.56 -9.80
CA PRO A 27 10.93 -2.55 -9.33
C PRO A 27 11.00 -1.88 -7.95
N PRO A 28 11.76 -2.47 -7.02
CA PRO A 28 11.95 -1.89 -5.72
C PRO A 28 12.70 -0.56 -5.82
N PHE A 29 12.38 0.38 -4.93
CA PHE A 29 13.19 1.59 -4.78
C PHE A 29 14.46 1.28 -3.98
N GLU A 30 15.44 2.17 -4.06
CA GLU A 30 16.76 1.95 -3.46
C GLU A 30 16.69 1.63 -1.96
N HIS A 31 17.42 0.60 -1.54
CA HIS A 31 17.52 0.17 -0.16
C HIS A 31 17.96 1.31 0.79
N LYS A 32 18.91 2.15 0.36
CA LYS A 32 19.38 3.31 1.13
C LYS A 32 18.25 4.30 1.44
N ILE A 33 17.29 4.46 0.52
CA ILE A 33 16.12 5.32 0.74
C ILE A 33 15.18 4.66 1.74
N ALA A 34 14.98 3.34 1.66
CA ALA A 34 14.18 2.61 2.65
C ALA A 34 14.73 2.76 4.07
N LEU A 35 16.04 2.61 4.26
CA LEU A 35 16.70 2.81 5.56
C LEU A 35 16.49 4.23 6.10
N LYS A 36 16.62 5.25 5.26
CA LYS A 36 16.37 6.65 5.65
C LYS A 36 14.92 6.89 6.07
N ILE A 37 13.97 6.24 5.40
CA ILE A 37 12.55 6.33 5.79
C ILE A 37 12.33 5.65 7.14
N VAL A 38 12.88 4.46 7.36
CA VAL A 38 12.82 3.77 8.65
C VAL A 38 13.38 4.63 9.76
N GLU A 39 14.60 5.16 9.60
CA GLU A 39 15.25 6.02 10.60
C GLU A 39 14.44 7.28 10.89
N LYS A 40 13.93 7.95 9.86
CA LYS A 40 13.12 9.16 10.01
C LYS A 40 11.80 8.89 10.72
N GLU A 41 11.15 7.80 10.39
CA GLU A 41 9.80 7.47 10.86
C GLU A 41 9.79 6.80 12.24
N LEU A 42 10.83 6.00 12.55
CA LEU A 42 10.92 5.27 13.82
C LEU A 42 11.96 5.86 14.80
N GLY A 43 12.69 6.91 14.39
CA GLY A 43 13.58 7.68 15.25
C GLY A 43 14.94 7.02 15.51
N SER A 44 15.22 5.86 14.91
CA SER A 44 16.51 5.16 15.04
C SER A 44 16.86 4.39 13.77
N PRO A 45 18.16 4.21 13.45
CA PRO A 45 18.58 3.41 12.30
C PRO A 45 18.11 1.95 12.38
N ALA A 46 17.87 1.36 11.21
CA ALA A 46 17.34 0.00 11.12
C ALA A 46 18.22 -1.06 11.81
N ASN A 47 19.54 -0.90 11.80
CA ASN A 47 20.48 -1.80 12.47
C ASN A 47 20.45 -1.72 14.01
N ILE A 48 19.82 -0.69 14.58
CA ILE A 48 19.57 -0.59 16.03
C ILE A 48 18.18 -1.15 16.35
N LEU A 49 17.21 -0.94 15.45
CA LEU A 49 15.82 -1.35 15.66
C LEU A 49 15.60 -2.86 15.42
N PHE A 50 16.35 -3.44 14.50
CA PHE A 50 16.18 -4.81 14.05
C PHE A 50 17.50 -5.61 14.24
N ASP A 51 17.42 -6.83 14.72
CA ASP A 51 18.57 -7.74 14.81
C ASP A 51 19.11 -8.11 13.42
N GLU A 52 18.18 -8.28 12.46
CA GLU A 52 18.48 -8.52 11.05
C GLU A 52 17.53 -7.69 10.18
N PHE A 53 18.08 -6.89 9.26
CA PHE A 53 17.33 -6.17 8.24
C PHE A 53 17.95 -6.44 6.87
N PRO A 54 17.25 -7.17 5.96
CA PRO A 54 17.84 -7.63 4.70
C PRO A 54 18.07 -6.47 3.72
N ASN A 55 19.05 -6.62 2.84
CA ASN A 55 19.39 -5.61 1.83
C ASN A 55 18.40 -5.55 0.65
N LYS A 56 17.58 -6.61 0.48
CA LYS A 56 16.59 -6.69 -0.59
C LYS A 56 15.20 -6.89 -0.01
N PRO A 57 14.18 -6.20 -0.53
CA PRO A 57 12.81 -6.48 -0.15
C PRO A 57 12.37 -7.83 -0.72
N ILE A 58 11.42 -8.46 -0.06
CA ILE A 58 10.78 -9.72 -0.50
C ILE A 58 9.63 -9.48 -1.47
N ALA A 59 9.04 -8.27 -1.43
CA ALA A 59 7.97 -7.84 -2.33
C ALA A 59 8.06 -6.33 -2.56
N SER A 60 7.62 -5.89 -3.74
CA SER A 60 7.53 -4.48 -4.09
C SER A 60 6.27 -4.23 -4.90
N ALA A 61 5.46 -3.28 -4.45
CA ALA A 61 4.19 -2.89 -5.04
C ALA A 61 4.12 -1.38 -5.32
N SER A 62 2.98 -0.89 -5.80
CA SER A 62 2.77 0.52 -6.17
C SER A 62 2.99 1.49 -5.01
N LEU A 63 2.57 1.14 -3.80
CA LEU A 63 2.59 2.03 -2.64
C LEU A 63 3.80 1.82 -1.73
N GLY A 64 4.51 0.68 -1.83
CA GLY A 64 5.62 0.38 -0.95
C GLY A 64 6.34 -0.91 -1.26
N GLN A 65 7.29 -1.24 -0.42
CA GLN A 65 8.01 -2.52 -0.46
C GLN A 65 8.09 -3.14 0.93
N VAL A 66 8.20 -4.47 0.97
CA VAL A 66 8.16 -5.26 2.20
C VAL A 66 9.49 -5.96 2.41
N TYR A 67 9.98 -5.88 3.63
CA TYR A 67 11.17 -6.60 4.10
C TYR A 67 10.78 -7.65 5.14
N LYS A 68 11.46 -8.79 5.15
CA LYS A 68 11.38 -9.78 6.24
C LYS A 68 12.52 -9.50 7.21
N ALA A 69 12.24 -8.75 8.27
CA ALA A 69 13.20 -8.38 9.31
C ALA A 69 13.05 -9.25 10.54
N LYS A 70 14.04 -9.20 11.46
CA LYS A 70 14.05 -9.98 12.69
C LYS A 70 14.17 -9.08 13.91
N ILE A 71 13.36 -9.34 14.93
CA ILE A 71 13.37 -8.65 16.22
C ILE A 71 13.25 -9.74 17.30
N SER A 72 14.16 -9.76 18.28
CA SER A 72 14.15 -10.71 19.41
C SER A 72 13.88 -12.16 18.98
N ASN A 73 14.58 -12.58 17.92
CA ASN A 73 14.51 -13.92 17.32
C ASN A 73 13.20 -14.27 16.56
N ASN A 74 12.26 -13.33 16.43
CA ASN A 74 11.03 -13.48 15.66
C ASN A 74 11.10 -12.72 14.33
N TYR A 75 10.47 -13.27 13.29
CA TYR A 75 10.38 -12.59 12.00
C TYR A 75 9.15 -11.67 11.91
N PHE A 76 9.36 -10.56 11.23
CA PHE A 76 8.34 -9.53 10.98
C PHE A 76 8.34 -9.11 9.51
N ALA A 77 7.17 -8.76 9.01
CA ALA A 77 7.02 -8.08 7.74
C ALA A 77 7.07 -6.57 8.00
N VAL A 78 8.09 -5.90 7.46
CA VAL A 78 8.25 -4.45 7.56
C VAL A 78 7.92 -3.84 6.20
N LYS A 79 6.74 -3.22 6.10
CA LYS A 79 6.27 -2.55 4.89
C LYS A 79 6.66 -1.07 4.97
N ILE A 80 7.38 -0.61 3.97
CA ILE A 80 7.90 0.76 3.89
C ILE A 80 7.30 1.44 2.67
N GLN A 81 6.69 2.60 2.88
CA GLN A 81 6.05 3.40 1.85
C GLN A 81 7.09 3.91 0.82
N ARG A 82 6.70 3.97 -0.45
CA ARG A 82 7.52 4.62 -1.48
C ARG A 82 7.74 6.10 -1.15
N PRO A 83 8.93 6.65 -1.45
CA PRO A 83 9.21 8.06 -1.22
C PRO A 83 8.28 8.96 -2.05
N ASN A 84 7.95 10.12 -1.50
CA ASN A 84 7.20 11.19 -2.17
C ASN A 84 5.79 10.82 -2.67
N LEU A 85 5.17 9.74 -2.18
CA LEU A 85 3.83 9.34 -2.61
C LEU A 85 2.79 10.44 -2.39
N ASP A 86 2.83 11.14 -1.26
CA ASP A 86 1.92 12.27 -0.98
C ASP A 86 1.95 13.32 -2.10
N PHE A 87 3.15 13.66 -2.57
CA PHE A 87 3.34 14.64 -3.65
C PHE A 87 2.84 14.09 -4.99
N ILE A 88 3.19 12.84 -5.31
CA ILE A 88 2.81 12.18 -6.56
C ILE A 88 1.27 12.11 -6.66
N ILE A 89 0.60 11.64 -5.62
CA ILE A 89 -0.86 11.50 -5.58
C ILE A 89 -1.52 12.87 -5.73
N ARG A 90 -1.05 13.92 -5.01
CA ARG A 90 -1.61 15.27 -5.15
C ARG A 90 -1.50 15.80 -6.58
N ARG A 91 -0.30 15.67 -7.16
CA ARG A 91 -0.04 16.07 -8.55
C ARG A 91 -0.96 15.34 -9.52
N ASP A 92 -1.06 14.03 -9.39
CA ASP A 92 -1.83 13.19 -10.31
C ASP A 92 -3.35 13.46 -10.20
N ILE A 93 -3.86 13.73 -9.00
CA ILE A 93 -5.26 14.18 -8.80
C ILE A 93 -5.52 15.51 -9.50
N VAL A 94 -4.61 16.48 -9.39
CA VAL A 94 -4.75 17.77 -10.09
C VAL A 94 -4.78 17.57 -11.59
N ILE A 95 -3.86 16.76 -12.12
CA ILE A 95 -3.81 16.45 -13.56
C ILE A 95 -5.10 15.75 -14.02
N LEU A 96 -5.58 14.76 -13.26
CA LEU A 96 -6.84 14.07 -13.55
C LEU A 96 -8.03 15.03 -13.59
N LYS A 97 -8.11 15.96 -12.64
CA LYS A 97 -9.17 17.01 -12.63
C LYS A 97 -9.10 17.91 -13.86
N LEU A 98 -7.90 18.34 -14.26
CA LEU A 98 -7.72 19.16 -15.46
C LEU A 98 -8.18 18.41 -16.71
N ILE A 99 -7.76 17.14 -16.87
CA ILE A 99 -8.18 16.30 -17.98
C ILE A 99 -9.70 16.09 -17.96
N ALA A 100 -10.28 15.78 -16.81
CA ALA A 100 -11.71 15.56 -16.65
C ALA A 100 -12.54 16.80 -17.02
N ASN A 101 -12.13 17.97 -16.54
CA ASN A 101 -12.80 19.23 -16.87
C ASN A 101 -12.71 19.57 -18.37
N PHE A 102 -11.56 19.30 -18.99
CA PHE A 102 -11.37 19.51 -20.41
C PHE A 102 -12.20 18.54 -21.26
N SER A 103 -12.29 17.27 -20.85
CA SER A 103 -13.00 16.24 -21.61
C SER A 103 -14.51 16.19 -21.33
N ALA A 104 -14.98 16.75 -20.21
CA ALA A 104 -16.38 16.70 -19.80
C ALA A 104 -17.39 17.14 -20.90
N PRO A 105 -17.16 18.22 -21.67
CA PRO A 105 -18.10 18.63 -22.73
C PRO A 105 -18.21 17.62 -23.89
N PHE A 106 -17.22 16.75 -24.06
CA PHE A 106 -17.15 15.78 -25.17
C PHE A 106 -17.65 14.39 -24.77
N LEU A 107 -17.85 14.14 -23.49
CA LEU A 107 -18.29 12.85 -22.97
C LEU A 107 -19.79 12.90 -22.66
N PRO A 108 -20.61 12.01 -23.26
CA PRO A 108 -22.04 11.92 -22.96
C PRO A 108 -22.25 11.21 -21.59
N LEU A 109 -21.57 11.68 -20.54
CA LEU A 109 -21.66 11.11 -19.21
C LEU A 109 -22.81 11.75 -18.45
N ASN A 110 -23.94 11.05 -18.43
CA ASN A 110 -25.10 11.44 -17.62
C ASN A 110 -24.95 10.86 -16.19
N ILE A 111 -23.82 11.18 -15.56
CA ILE A 111 -23.53 10.78 -14.18
C ILE A 111 -24.09 11.90 -13.31
N GLY A 112 -25.10 11.62 -12.49
CA GLY A 112 -25.75 12.62 -11.63
C GLY A 112 -24.85 13.29 -10.57
N ILE A 113 -23.54 13.00 -10.59
CA ILE A 113 -22.47 13.52 -9.73
C ILE A 113 -21.40 14.12 -10.64
N GLY A 114 -20.83 15.25 -10.27
CA GLY A 114 -19.74 15.89 -11.03
C GLY A 114 -18.47 15.02 -11.05
N ILE A 115 -17.84 14.87 -12.22
CA ILE A 115 -16.59 14.09 -12.36
C ILE A 115 -15.51 14.56 -11.37
N GLY A 116 -15.47 15.87 -11.09
CA GLY A 116 -14.56 16.45 -10.10
C GLY A 116 -14.75 15.91 -8.69
N GLU A 117 -16.00 15.69 -8.28
CA GLU A 117 -16.34 15.11 -6.96
C GLU A 117 -15.91 13.64 -6.86
N ILE A 118 -16.07 12.88 -7.95
CA ILE A 118 -15.60 11.48 -8.02
C ILE A 118 -14.08 11.43 -7.88
N ILE A 119 -13.36 12.33 -8.55
CA ILE A 119 -11.89 12.40 -8.45
C ILE A 119 -11.46 12.81 -7.04
N ASP A 120 -12.19 13.71 -6.37
CA ASP A 120 -11.91 14.11 -5.00
C ASP A 120 -12.11 12.95 -4.02
N GLU A 121 -13.18 12.19 -4.18
CA GLU A 121 -13.44 11.02 -3.32
C GLU A 121 -12.40 9.92 -3.54
N PHE A 122 -12.03 9.68 -4.80
CA PHE A 122 -10.92 8.77 -5.13
C PHE A 122 -9.59 9.24 -4.51
N GLY A 123 -9.31 10.55 -4.57
CA GLY A 123 -8.14 11.14 -3.93
C GLY A 123 -8.11 10.91 -2.42
N LYS A 124 -9.23 11.12 -1.73
CA LYS A 124 -9.35 10.85 -0.29
C LYS A 124 -9.06 9.38 0.01
N ALA A 125 -9.65 8.44 -0.75
CA ALA A 125 -9.42 7.01 -0.58
C ALA A 125 -7.94 6.65 -0.74
N LEU A 126 -7.25 7.21 -1.75
CA LEU A 126 -5.80 7.00 -1.93
C LEU A 126 -4.97 7.55 -0.76
N PHE A 127 -5.31 8.73 -0.22
CA PHE A 127 -4.63 9.27 0.96
C PHE A 127 -4.88 8.45 2.22
N GLU A 128 -6.01 7.77 2.32
CA GLU A 128 -6.28 6.83 3.40
C GLU A 128 -5.46 5.55 3.26
N GLU A 129 -5.34 5.03 2.03
CA GLU A 129 -4.59 3.82 1.71
C GLU A 129 -3.09 3.96 1.97
N ILE A 130 -2.51 5.14 1.74
CA ILE A 130 -1.10 5.39 2.04
C ILE A 130 -0.82 5.69 3.52
N ASN A 131 -1.82 5.76 4.37
CA ASN A 131 -1.64 6.00 5.80
C ASN A 131 -1.59 4.67 6.58
N TYR A 132 -0.38 4.18 6.86
CA TYR A 132 -0.18 2.90 7.53
C TYR A 132 -0.62 2.89 9.00
N GLU A 133 -0.80 4.04 9.66
CA GLU A 133 -1.46 4.09 10.97
C GLU A 133 -2.93 3.65 10.87
N LYS A 134 -3.64 4.05 9.80
CA LYS A 134 -5.00 3.57 9.54
C LYS A 134 -5.02 2.06 9.23
N GLU A 135 -4.06 1.57 8.44
CA GLU A 135 -3.89 0.14 8.18
C GLU A 135 -3.71 -0.63 9.49
N ALA A 136 -2.86 -0.12 10.40
CA ALA A 136 -2.63 -0.71 11.71
C ALA A 136 -3.91 -0.75 12.59
N ILE A 137 -4.67 0.34 12.62
CA ILE A 137 -5.94 0.42 13.35
C ILE A 137 -6.95 -0.59 12.78
N ASN A 138 -7.07 -0.65 11.45
CA ASN A 138 -7.97 -1.57 10.77
C ASN A 138 -7.59 -3.04 11.02
N ALA A 139 -6.30 -3.37 10.96
CA ALA A 139 -5.81 -4.71 11.29
C ALA A 139 -6.16 -5.12 12.71
N GLN A 140 -5.99 -4.21 13.70
CA GLN A 140 -6.37 -4.48 15.10
C GLN A 140 -7.88 -4.65 15.27
N ARG A 141 -8.68 -3.83 14.57
CA ARG A 141 -10.14 -3.96 14.57
C ARG A 141 -10.57 -5.30 13.98
N PHE A 142 -9.97 -5.68 12.86
CA PHE A 142 -10.25 -6.95 12.19
C PHE A 142 -9.86 -8.14 13.07
N ALA A 143 -8.70 -8.08 13.74
CA ALA A 143 -8.28 -9.10 14.70
C ALA A 143 -9.27 -9.30 15.84
N LYS A 144 -9.88 -8.21 16.35
CA LYS A 144 -10.93 -8.30 17.39
C LYS A 144 -12.20 -8.97 16.86
N LEU A 145 -12.62 -8.65 15.64
CA LEU A 145 -13.84 -9.21 15.03
C LEU A 145 -13.71 -10.71 14.77
N PHE A 146 -12.52 -11.16 14.35
CA PHE A 146 -12.25 -12.56 13.99
C PHE A 146 -11.60 -13.38 15.12
N LYS A 147 -11.50 -12.83 16.32
CA LYS A 147 -10.82 -13.47 17.47
C LYS A 147 -11.27 -14.92 17.73
N HIS A 148 -12.53 -15.24 17.47
CA HIS A 148 -13.11 -16.57 17.73
C HIS A 148 -13.14 -17.47 16.48
N ASN A 149 -12.63 -17.01 15.34
CA ASN A 149 -12.57 -17.79 14.12
C ASN A 149 -11.14 -18.34 13.90
N PRO A 150 -10.89 -19.63 14.17
CA PRO A 150 -9.56 -20.22 14.04
C PRO A 150 -9.06 -20.34 12.60
N GLN A 151 -9.93 -20.15 11.62
CA GLN A 151 -9.58 -20.20 10.19
C GLN A 151 -9.00 -18.87 9.68
N VAL A 152 -9.09 -17.79 10.48
CA VAL A 152 -8.62 -16.47 10.10
C VAL A 152 -7.46 -16.07 10.99
N ILE A 153 -6.28 -15.93 10.39
CA ILE A 153 -5.07 -15.46 11.06
C ILE A 153 -4.80 -14.02 10.61
N ILE A 154 -4.76 -13.10 11.56
CA ILE A 154 -4.45 -11.69 11.30
C ILE A 154 -3.12 -11.37 11.96
N PRO A 155 -2.12 -10.85 11.19
CA PRO A 155 -0.82 -10.49 11.74
C PRO A 155 -0.95 -9.43 12.84
N ASN A 156 -0.23 -9.60 13.93
CA ASN A 156 -0.17 -8.59 14.99
C ASN A 156 0.67 -7.41 14.52
N VAL A 157 0.16 -6.20 14.75
CA VAL A 157 0.88 -4.96 14.46
C VAL A 157 1.79 -4.61 15.62
N GLU A 158 3.08 -4.45 15.34
CA GLU A 158 4.08 -4.00 16.32
C GLU A 158 4.13 -2.47 16.32
N LYS A 159 3.43 -1.85 17.27
CA LYS A 159 3.24 -0.40 17.34
C LYS A 159 4.54 0.37 17.50
N SER A 160 5.47 -0.15 18.30
CA SER A 160 6.77 0.48 18.56
C SER A 160 7.65 0.56 17.31
N PHE A 161 7.34 -0.24 16.29
CA PHE A 161 8.03 -0.31 15.01
C PHE A 161 7.11 0.08 13.84
N SER A 162 6.10 0.90 14.12
CA SER A 162 5.12 1.35 13.12
C SER A 162 4.87 2.85 13.22
N SER A 163 4.62 3.47 12.07
CA SER A 163 4.34 4.90 11.90
C SER A 163 3.41 5.12 10.70
N LYS A 164 3.24 6.36 10.28
CA LYS A 164 2.46 6.72 9.09
C LYS A 164 3.01 6.08 7.80
N LYS A 165 4.34 5.86 7.70
CA LYS A 165 5.02 5.39 6.48
C LYS A 165 5.73 4.05 6.62
N VAL A 166 5.72 3.49 7.81
CA VAL A 166 6.28 2.17 8.11
C VAL A 166 5.28 1.39 8.93
N ILE A 167 4.92 0.18 8.49
CA ILE A 167 4.10 -0.73 9.32
C ILE A 167 4.84 -2.04 9.48
N THR A 168 4.95 -2.48 10.72
CA THR A 168 5.60 -3.74 11.10
C THR A 168 4.57 -4.68 11.67
N THR A 169 4.46 -5.87 11.08
CA THR A 169 3.52 -6.90 11.50
C THR A 169 4.24 -8.23 11.71
N SER A 170 3.69 -9.08 12.56
CA SER A 170 4.21 -10.44 12.70
C SER A 170 4.25 -11.16 11.36
N TRP A 171 5.33 -11.91 11.12
CA TRP A 171 5.46 -12.72 9.90
C TRP A 171 4.52 -13.94 9.97
N ILE A 172 3.79 -14.19 8.90
CA ILE A 172 2.96 -15.38 8.74
C ILE A 172 3.46 -16.13 7.50
N GLU A 173 3.74 -17.41 7.65
CA GLU A 173 4.02 -18.27 6.51
C GLU A 173 2.72 -18.65 5.81
N GLY A 174 2.73 -18.61 4.48
CA GLY A 174 1.58 -18.94 3.66
C GLY A 174 1.90 -18.99 2.18
N VAL A 175 0.98 -19.50 1.39
CA VAL A 175 1.03 -19.48 -0.07
C VAL A 175 0.00 -18.49 -0.58
N LYS A 176 0.35 -17.77 -1.66
CA LYS A 176 -0.58 -16.86 -2.33
C LYS A 176 -1.63 -17.70 -3.06
N LEU A 177 -2.89 -17.32 -2.88
CA LEU A 177 -4.03 -17.88 -3.59
C LEU A 177 -4.05 -17.46 -5.05
#